data_2aa548288358a3741170e80b9239e616
#
_entry.id   2aa548288358a3741170e80b9239e616
#
_cell.length_a   1.000
_cell.length_b   1.000
_cell.length_c   1.000
_cell.angle_alpha   90.00
_cell.angle_beta   90.00
_cell.angle_gamma   90.00
#
_symmetry.space_group_name_H-M   'P 1'
#
loop_
_entity.id
_entity.type
_entity.pdbx_description
1 polymer ?
#
loop_
_entity_poly.entity_id
_entity_poly.type
_entity_poly.pdbx_seq_one_letter_code
_entity_poly.pdbx_strand_id
1 'polypeptide(L)'
;MDQADQNLPAASGSTPPAWVPPRPTPPAAGGVVETAPDPPVNKTRRRIVWLSIVGALTTFFLMFVKFFLPRSILEPPTSFRIGAPGDYAIGVDTKWQQQYRIWVTRTSDRLFVIYARCTHLGCTPDWKASENKFKCPCHGSGYDSEGINFEGPAPRPMDRAKVTLDAEGQIVVDTGTLFEWPKGKPTRFNEKDAYIPI
;
A
#
# COMPACT_ATOMS: atom_id res chain seq x y z
N MET A 1 -79.58 -1.31 -56.27
CA MET A 1 -79.38 -2.54 -57.01
C MET A 1 -78.17 -3.21 -56.33
N ASP A 2 -78.25 -4.33 -55.71
CA ASP A 2 -79.28 -5.27 -55.36
C ASP A 2 -78.90 -5.98 -54.09
N GLN A 3 -79.92 -6.32 -53.36
CA GLN A 3 -79.89 -7.12 -52.12
C GLN A 3 -79.42 -8.55 -52.47
N ALA A 4 -78.69 -9.14 -51.57
CA ALA A 4 -78.85 -10.57 -51.38
C ALA A 4 -78.51 -10.91 -49.91
N ASP A 5 -79.54 -11.05 -49.25
CA ASP A 5 -79.81 -11.78 -48.01
C ASP A 5 -79.09 -13.14 -47.98
N GLN A 6 -78.49 -13.55 -46.90
CA GLN A 6 -78.44 -14.95 -46.49
C GLN A 6 -78.23 -15.15 -45.01
N ASN A 7 -79.34 -15.42 -44.37
CA ASN A 7 -79.47 -16.06 -43.09
C ASN A 7 -78.63 -17.33 -42.98
N LEU A 8 -77.77 -17.39 -41.98
CA LEU A 8 -77.18 -18.65 -41.54
C LEU A 8 -77.50 -18.87 -40.06
N PRO A 9 -78.01 -20.08 -39.70
CA PRO A 9 -78.44 -20.40 -38.37
C PRO A 9 -77.26 -20.50 -37.37
N ALA A 10 -77.50 -19.95 -36.19
CA ALA A 10 -76.57 -20.07 -35.06
C ALA A 10 -76.30 -21.52 -34.70
N ALA A 11 -75.04 -21.95 -34.86
CA ALA A 11 -74.55 -23.22 -34.33
C ALA A 11 -74.43 -23.08 -32.76
N SER A 12 -75.25 -23.80 -32.07
CA SER A 12 -75.13 -24.01 -30.62
C SER A 12 -73.84 -24.76 -30.34
N GLY A 13 -72.76 -24.03 -30.09
CA GLY A 13 -71.47 -24.60 -29.62
C GLY A 13 -71.60 -25.02 -28.17
N SER A 14 -71.77 -26.29 -27.95
CA SER A 14 -71.56 -26.89 -26.62
C SER A 14 -70.07 -26.84 -26.29
N THR A 15 -69.71 -26.00 -25.37
CA THR A 15 -68.36 -25.93 -24.77
C THR A 15 -67.98 -27.32 -24.22
N PRO A 16 -66.86 -27.91 -24.64
CA PRO A 16 -66.45 -29.20 -24.02
C PRO A 16 -66.18 -28.98 -22.52
N PRO A 17 -66.49 -29.94 -21.68
CA PRO A 17 -66.25 -29.82 -20.25
C PRO A 17 -64.75 -29.56 -19.97
N ALA A 18 -64.47 -28.55 -19.17
CA ALA A 18 -63.12 -28.23 -18.77
C ALA A 18 -62.41 -29.46 -18.21
N TRP A 19 -61.26 -29.78 -18.80
CA TRP A 19 -60.45 -30.88 -18.28
C TRP A 19 -60.08 -30.63 -16.81
N VAL A 20 -60.57 -31.49 -15.92
CA VAL A 20 -60.24 -31.50 -14.48
C VAL A 20 -59.15 -32.55 -14.29
N PRO A 21 -57.96 -32.18 -13.87
CA PRO A 21 -56.91 -33.16 -13.61
C PRO A 21 -57.40 -34.12 -12.52
N PRO A 22 -57.08 -35.42 -12.60
CA PRO A 22 -57.40 -36.38 -11.56
C PRO A 22 -56.78 -35.94 -10.25
N ARG A 23 -57.59 -35.97 -9.21
CA ARG A 23 -57.16 -35.65 -7.86
C ARG A 23 -56.04 -36.60 -7.47
N PRO A 24 -54.86 -36.07 -7.01
CA PRO A 24 -53.78 -36.95 -6.58
C PRO A 24 -54.31 -37.91 -5.50
N THR A 25 -54.10 -39.16 -5.72
CA THR A 25 -54.42 -40.19 -4.71
C THR A 25 -53.55 -39.95 -3.48
N PRO A 26 -54.13 -39.90 -2.29
CA PRO A 26 -53.33 -39.80 -1.07
C PRO A 26 -52.36 -40.99 -1.03
N PRO A 27 -51.10 -40.78 -0.58
CA PRO A 27 -50.17 -41.89 -0.43
C PRO A 27 -50.74 -42.92 0.49
N ALA A 28 -50.63 -44.17 0.09
CA ALA A 28 -51.13 -45.33 0.92
C ALA A 28 -50.45 -45.25 2.30
N ALA A 29 -51.28 -45.13 3.32
CA ALA A 29 -50.82 -45.11 4.70
C ALA A 29 -50.10 -46.44 5.01
N GLY A 30 -48.80 -46.36 5.38
CA GLY A 30 -48.18 -47.48 6.11
C GLY A 30 -47.05 -48.22 5.41
N GLY A 31 -46.39 -47.67 4.41
CA GLY A 31 -45.10 -48.21 4.05
C GLY A 31 -44.00 -47.50 4.91
N VAL A 32 -43.49 -48.18 5.91
CA VAL A 32 -42.20 -47.79 6.50
C VAL A 32 -41.20 -47.86 5.36
N VAL A 33 -40.72 -46.70 4.88
CA VAL A 33 -39.59 -46.65 3.95
C VAL A 33 -38.39 -47.14 4.75
N GLU A 34 -38.09 -48.41 4.59
CA GLU A 34 -36.85 -49.01 5.09
C GLU A 34 -35.71 -48.30 4.36
N THR A 35 -35.15 -47.28 5.01
CA THR A 35 -33.97 -46.57 4.49
C THR A 35 -32.85 -47.59 4.43
N ALA A 36 -32.37 -47.83 3.20
CA ALA A 36 -31.19 -48.66 3.00
C ALA A 36 -30.07 -48.20 3.95
N PRO A 37 -29.32 -49.12 4.57
CA PRO A 37 -28.25 -48.76 5.50
C PRO A 37 -27.24 -47.87 4.78
N ASP A 38 -26.87 -46.76 5.43
CA ASP A 38 -25.88 -45.83 4.90
C ASP A 38 -24.60 -46.58 4.48
N PRO A 39 -24.03 -46.26 3.31
CA PRO A 39 -22.84 -46.90 2.84
C PRO A 39 -21.68 -46.72 3.85
N PRO A 40 -20.82 -47.73 4.08
CA PRO A 40 -19.77 -47.64 5.07
C PRO A 40 -18.85 -46.44 4.81
N VAL A 41 -18.73 -45.60 5.84
CA VAL A 41 -17.91 -44.38 5.77
C VAL A 41 -16.47 -44.76 5.48
N ASN A 42 -15.91 -44.33 4.35
CA ASN A 42 -14.52 -44.55 3.99
C ASN A 42 -13.62 -43.73 4.94
N LYS A 43 -13.05 -44.37 5.94
CA LYS A 43 -12.22 -43.77 6.99
C LYS A 43 -11.00 -43.04 6.40
N THR A 44 -10.41 -43.55 5.31
CA THR A 44 -9.25 -42.94 4.65
C THR A 44 -9.65 -41.63 3.99
N ARG A 45 -10.74 -41.60 3.23
CA ARG A 45 -11.26 -40.36 2.60
C ARG A 45 -11.59 -39.31 3.65
N ARG A 46 -12.22 -39.69 4.75
CA ARG A 46 -12.52 -38.79 5.88
C ARG A 46 -11.25 -38.22 6.51
N ARG A 47 -10.20 -39.05 6.72
CA ARG A 47 -8.89 -38.57 7.24
C ARG A 47 -8.25 -37.56 6.30
N ILE A 48 -8.23 -37.79 4.99
CA ILE A 48 -7.66 -36.89 3.99
C ILE A 48 -8.40 -35.55 4.04
N VAL A 49 -9.73 -35.56 4.06
CA VAL A 49 -10.51 -34.30 4.11
C VAL A 49 -10.21 -33.51 5.39
N TRP A 50 -10.17 -34.21 6.55
CA TRP A 50 -9.87 -33.54 7.82
C TRP A 50 -8.42 -32.96 7.83
N LEU A 51 -7.45 -33.69 7.32
CA LEU A 51 -6.06 -33.22 7.21
C LEU A 51 -5.97 -31.99 6.29
N SER A 52 -6.69 -31.97 5.17
CA SER A 52 -6.75 -30.83 4.26
C SER A 52 -7.36 -29.60 4.94
N ILE A 53 -8.46 -29.76 5.66
CA ILE A 53 -9.11 -28.67 6.38
C ILE A 53 -8.21 -28.12 7.48
N VAL A 54 -7.62 -28.99 8.30
CA VAL A 54 -6.69 -28.57 9.37
C VAL A 54 -5.48 -27.87 8.78
N GLY A 55 -4.89 -28.41 7.69
CA GLY A 55 -3.77 -27.76 6.99
C GLY A 55 -4.11 -26.38 6.47
N ALA A 56 -5.27 -26.23 5.82
CA ALA A 56 -5.75 -24.94 5.31
C ALA A 56 -5.98 -23.94 6.45
N LEU A 57 -6.65 -24.36 7.53
CA LEU A 57 -6.91 -23.50 8.69
C LEU A 57 -5.61 -23.09 9.40
N THR A 58 -4.65 -23.99 9.53
CA THR A 58 -3.34 -23.70 10.12
C THR A 58 -2.58 -22.67 9.28
N THR A 59 -2.55 -22.87 7.96
CA THR A 59 -1.91 -21.92 7.04
C THR A 59 -2.56 -20.54 7.11
N PHE A 60 -3.89 -20.49 7.08
CA PHE A 60 -4.63 -19.24 7.22
C PHE A 60 -4.34 -18.55 8.57
N PHE A 61 -4.32 -19.31 9.66
CA PHE A 61 -4.00 -18.79 10.99
C PHE A 61 -2.58 -18.24 11.07
N LEU A 62 -1.58 -18.91 10.51
CA LEU A 62 -0.20 -18.43 10.47
C LEU A 62 -0.07 -17.15 9.64
N MET A 63 -0.76 -17.06 8.50
CA MET A 63 -0.81 -15.84 7.70
C MET A 63 -1.49 -14.69 8.44
N PHE A 64 -2.57 -14.98 9.15
CA PHE A 64 -3.27 -14.02 10.00
C PHE A 64 -2.37 -13.49 11.13
N VAL A 65 -1.69 -14.37 11.87
CA VAL A 65 -0.75 -13.98 12.91
C VAL A 65 0.39 -13.14 12.33
N LYS A 66 0.94 -13.52 11.15
CA LYS A 66 1.97 -12.75 10.46
C LYS A 66 1.52 -11.33 10.10
N PHE A 67 0.23 -11.13 9.84
CA PHE A 67 -0.32 -9.79 9.56
C PHE A 67 -0.21 -8.86 10.79
N PHE A 68 -0.31 -9.39 12.01
CA PHE A 68 -0.19 -8.62 13.25
C PHE A 68 1.24 -8.48 13.78
N LEU A 69 2.21 -9.23 13.23
CA LEU A 69 3.59 -9.07 13.63
C LEU A 69 4.13 -7.75 13.07
N PRO A 70 4.62 -6.84 13.93
CA PRO A 70 5.17 -5.57 13.48
C PRO A 70 6.40 -5.82 12.58
N ARG A 71 6.49 -5.10 11.47
CA ARG A 71 7.65 -5.16 10.56
C ARG A 71 8.93 -4.54 11.15
N SER A 72 8.82 -3.87 12.30
CA SER A 72 9.92 -3.18 12.97
C SER A 72 11.16 -4.05 13.24
N ILE A 73 10.98 -5.37 13.32
CA ILE A 73 12.10 -6.32 13.50
C ILE A 73 13.00 -6.41 12.25
N LEU A 74 12.49 -5.99 11.10
CA LEU A 74 13.20 -6.05 9.81
C LEU A 74 13.53 -4.67 9.24
N GLU A 75 13.27 -3.59 10.00
CA GLU A 75 13.64 -2.25 9.55
C GLU A 75 15.15 -2.06 9.64
N PRO A 76 15.80 -1.56 8.56
CA PRO A 76 17.21 -1.24 8.60
C PRO A 76 17.48 -0.17 9.66
N PRO A 77 18.66 -0.16 10.29
CA PRO A 77 19.01 0.83 11.29
C PRO A 77 18.90 2.24 10.68
N THR A 78 18.21 3.13 11.37
CA THR A 78 18.05 4.53 10.96
C THR A 78 19.30 5.36 11.18
N SER A 79 20.23 4.85 12.03
CA SER A 79 21.48 5.52 12.39
C SER A 79 22.67 4.79 11.79
N PHE A 80 23.54 5.53 11.08
CA PHE A 80 24.71 4.99 10.40
C PHE A 80 25.84 6.04 10.29
N ARG A 81 27.07 5.56 10.11
CA ARG A 81 28.26 6.42 9.91
C ARG A 81 28.49 6.69 8.44
N ILE A 82 28.92 7.92 8.11
CA ILE A 82 29.16 8.35 6.74
C ILE A 82 30.57 8.89 6.49
N GLY A 83 31.50 8.76 7.45
CA GLY A 83 32.86 9.26 7.36
C GLY A 83 33.11 10.53 8.16
N ALA A 84 34.29 11.12 7.98
CA ALA A 84 34.68 12.36 8.69
C ALA A 84 34.23 13.61 7.92
N PRO A 85 34.02 14.77 8.59
CA PRO A 85 33.67 16.02 7.90
C PRO A 85 34.70 16.45 6.84
N GLY A 86 35.97 16.09 7.02
CA GLY A 86 37.04 16.37 6.07
C GLY A 86 36.94 15.62 4.75
N ASP A 87 36.19 14.54 4.70
CA ASP A 87 36.03 13.70 3.50
C ASP A 87 35.09 14.34 2.45
N TYR A 88 34.39 15.43 2.81
CA TYR A 88 33.43 16.10 1.95
C TYR A 88 33.96 17.42 1.46
N ALA A 89 33.90 17.64 0.14
CA ALA A 89 34.16 18.95 -0.48
C ALA A 89 32.97 19.90 -0.24
N ILE A 90 33.24 21.23 -0.45
CA ILE A 90 32.13 22.20 -0.45
C ILE A 90 31.18 21.91 -1.60
N GLY A 91 29.88 21.92 -1.29
CA GLY A 91 28.79 21.57 -2.22
C GLY A 91 27.97 20.39 -1.78
N VAL A 92 27.28 19.78 -2.72
CA VAL A 92 26.37 18.63 -2.48
C VAL A 92 27.06 17.33 -2.90
N ASP A 93 27.19 16.41 -1.97
CA ASP A 93 27.68 15.05 -2.22
C ASP A 93 26.48 14.09 -2.32
N THR A 94 26.45 13.30 -3.41
CA THR A 94 25.37 12.36 -3.72
C THR A 94 25.73 10.91 -3.44
N LYS A 95 26.91 10.62 -2.89
CA LYS A 95 27.46 9.27 -2.66
C LYS A 95 26.48 8.35 -1.92
N TRP A 96 25.74 8.87 -0.95
CA TRP A 96 24.88 8.11 -0.07
C TRP A 96 23.39 8.07 -0.50
N GLN A 97 23.07 8.71 -1.64
CA GLN A 97 21.69 8.78 -2.14
C GLN A 97 21.06 7.40 -2.34
N GLN A 98 21.78 6.48 -2.98
CA GLN A 98 21.26 5.13 -3.29
C GLN A 98 21.10 4.26 -2.06
N GLN A 99 22.06 4.35 -1.12
CA GLN A 99 22.10 3.44 0.04
C GLN A 99 21.19 3.91 1.18
N TYR A 100 21.22 5.21 1.49
CA TYR A 100 20.54 5.76 2.66
C TYR A 100 19.52 6.85 2.35
N ARG A 101 19.33 7.19 1.07
CA ARG A 101 18.42 8.25 0.62
C ARG A 101 18.74 9.60 1.28
N ILE A 102 20.02 9.97 1.28
CA ILE A 102 20.49 11.24 1.81
C ILE A 102 21.47 11.91 0.84
N TRP A 103 21.59 13.22 0.99
CA TRP A 103 22.70 14.01 0.42
C TRP A 103 23.42 14.72 1.55
N VAL A 104 24.73 14.78 1.46
CA VAL A 104 25.56 15.54 2.38
C VAL A 104 25.88 16.88 1.73
N THR A 105 25.49 17.97 2.38
CA THR A 105 25.79 19.33 1.89
C THR A 105 26.77 19.98 2.85
N ARG A 106 27.90 20.42 2.31
CA ARG A 106 28.91 21.20 3.03
C ARG A 106 28.97 22.61 2.49
N THR A 107 28.85 23.58 3.39
CA THR A 107 29.09 25.00 3.13
C THR A 107 30.42 25.43 3.78
N SER A 108 30.77 26.69 3.73
CA SER A 108 31.99 27.23 4.36
C SER A 108 31.97 27.15 5.89
N ASP A 109 30.81 27.13 6.52
CA ASP A 109 30.58 27.26 7.96
C ASP A 109 29.91 26.05 8.62
N ARG A 110 29.28 25.18 7.82
CA ARG A 110 28.51 24.04 8.34
C ARG A 110 28.44 22.88 7.37
N LEU A 111 28.19 21.69 7.94
CA LEU A 111 27.81 20.48 7.22
C LEU A 111 26.47 19.99 7.73
N PHE A 112 25.56 19.64 6.83
CA PHE A 112 24.25 19.08 7.16
C PHE A 112 23.84 18.01 6.15
N VAL A 113 22.86 17.22 6.52
CA VAL A 113 22.37 16.12 5.71
C VAL A 113 20.92 16.35 5.34
N ILE A 114 20.64 16.37 4.04
CA ILE A 114 19.30 16.49 3.50
C ILE A 114 18.73 15.08 3.28
N TYR A 115 17.53 14.83 3.80
CA TYR A 115 16.81 13.60 3.53
C TYR A 115 16.22 13.64 2.11
N ALA A 116 16.60 12.70 1.26
CA ALA A 116 16.30 12.70 -0.17
C ALA A 116 14.83 12.36 -0.47
N ARG A 117 13.93 13.19 0.05
CA ARG A 117 12.49 13.03 -0.09
C ARG A 117 11.82 14.35 -0.45
N CYS A 118 11.21 14.40 -1.64
CA CYS A 118 10.40 15.53 -2.07
C CYS A 118 9.18 15.69 -1.16
N THR A 119 8.97 16.90 -0.65
CA THR A 119 7.88 17.23 0.28
C THR A 119 6.50 17.30 -0.39
N HIS A 120 6.42 17.14 -1.72
CA HIS A 120 5.15 17.00 -2.42
C HIS A 120 4.50 15.63 -2.16
N LEU A 121 5.08 14.53 -2.69
CA LEU A 121 4.56 13.17 -2.60
C LEU A 121 5.65 12.11 -2.33
N GLY A 122 6.82 12.50 -1.84
CA GLY A 122 7.83 11.56 -1.36
C GLY A 122 8.79 10.99 -2.40
N CYS A 123 8.75 11.43 -3.66
CA CYS A 123 9.73 11.03 -4.67
C CYS A 123 11.14 11.46 -4.26
N THR A 124 12.17 10.80 -4.78
CA THR A 124 13.56 11.21 -4.60
C THR A 124 13.94 12.20 -5.72
N PRO A 125 14.25 13.46 -5.42
CA PRO A 125 14.77 14.40 -6.41
C PRO A 125 16.17 14.00 -6.91
N ASP A 126 16.56 14.47 -8.09
CA ASP A 126 17.91 14.33 -8.62
C ASP A 126 18.70 15.61 -8.40
N TRP A 127 19.97 15.48 -7.98
CA TRP A 127 20.90 16.60 -7.97
C TRP A 127 21.39 16.92 -9.38
N LYS A 128 21.18 18.13 -9.84
CA LYS A 128 21.66 18.65 -11.12
C LYS A 128 22.84 19.61 -10.86
N ALA A 129 24.05 19.07 -10.87
CA ALA A 129 25.26 19.84 -10.55
C ALA A 129 25.46 21.04 -11.49
N SER A 130 25.15 20.90 -12.79
CA SER A 130 25.26 22.02 -13.77
C SER A 130 24.29 23.16 -13.50
N GLU A 131 23.18 22.89 -12.79
CA GLU A 131 22.15 23.90 -12.49
C GLU A 131 22.13 24.27 -11.00
N ASN A 132 23.02 23.66 -10.20
CA ASN A 132 23.13 23.84 -8.74
C ASN A 132 21.77 23.71 -8.02
N LYS A 133 20.97 22.71 -8.42
CA LYS A 133 19.64 22.48 -7.85
C LYS A 133 19.25 21.01 -7.80
N PHE A 134 18.34 20.68 -6.90
CA PHE A 134 17.63 19.41 -6.95
C PHE A 134 16.37 19.56 -7.81
N LYS A 135 16.10 18.57 -8.65
CA LYS A 135 14.90 18.54 -9.49
C LYS A 135 14.14 17.22 -9.27
N CYS A 136 12.89 17.31 -8.83
CA CYS A 136 12.06 16.15 -8.64
C CYS A 136 11.48 15.68 -9.99
N PRO A 137 11.72 14.43 -10.41
CA PRO A 137 11.28 13.94 -11.72
C PRO A 137 9.77 13.71 -11.80
N CYS A 138 9.08 13.56 -10.64
CA CYS A 138 7.67 13.20 -10.63
C CYS A 138 6.76 14.37 -11.09
N HIS A 139 6.93 15.55 -10.50
CA HIS A 139 6.06 16.71 -10.78
C HIS A 139 6.86 18.04 -10.88
N GLY A 140 8.16 17.96 -11.06
CA GLY A 140 8.98 19.11 -11.37
C GLY A 140 9.31 20.05 -10.21
N SER A 141 9.12 19.65 -8.94
CA SER A 141 9.56 20.48 -7.80
C SER A 141 11.06 20.70 -7.84
N GLY A 142 11.47 21.98 -7.67
CA GLY A 142 12.87 22.41 -7.61
C GLY A 142 13.25 22.88 -6.21
N TYR A 143 14.49 22.52 -5.81
CA TYR A 143 15.07 22.92 -4.54
C TYR A 143 16.52 23.38 -4.79
N ASP A 144 16.97 24.37 -4.06
CA ASP A 144 18.36 24.80 -4.09
C ASP A 144 19.31 23.80 -3.41
N SER A 145 20.61 24.10 -3.36
CA SER A 145 21.62 23.24 -2.72
C SER A 145 21.42 23.03 -1.23
N GLU A 146 20.65 23.89 -0.56
CA GLU A 146 20.27 23.72 0.85
C GLU A 146 18.97 22.96 1.07
N GLY A 147 18.31 22.55 -0.01
CA GLY A 147 17.03 21.84 0.03
C GLY A 147 15.82 22.75 0.18
N ILE A 148 15.98 24.07 -0.03
CA ILE A 148 14.87 25.03 0.04
C ILE A 148 14.10 25.00 -1.28
N ASN A 149 12.79 24.81 -1.21
CA ASN A 149 11.94 24.77 -2.40
C ASN A 149 11.73 26.18 -2.98
N PHE A 150 11.89 26.30 -4.29
CA PHE A 150 11.65 27.55 -5.03
C PHE A 150 10.73 27.36 -6.24
N GLU A 151 10.49 26.11 -6.66
CA GLU A 151 9.73 25.79 -7.88
C GLU A 151 8.84 24.56 -7.68
N GLY A 152 7.70 24.54 -8.37
CA GLY A 152 6.81 23.40 -8.44
C GLY A 152 5.88 23.22 -7.24
N PRO A 153 5.21 22.05 -7.14
CA PRO A 153 4.13 21.85 -6.19
C PRO A 153 4.57 21.53 -4.75
N ALA A 154 5.86 21.38 -4.47
CA ALA A 154 6.36 21.09 -3.12
C ALA A 154 6.00 22.23 -2.16
N PRO A 155 5.31 21.95 -1.02
CA PRO A 155 4.80 23.00 -0.14
C PRO A 155 5.84 23.60 0.81
N ARG A 156 6.99 22.95 0.99
CA ARG A 156 8.02 23.32 1.97
C ARG A 156 9.39 22.76 1.59
N PRO A 157 10.49 23.24 2.24
CA PRO A 157 11.82 22.66 2.09
C PRO A 157 11.89 21.17 2.39
N MET A 158 12.91 20.50 1.85
CA MET A 158 13.24 19.13 2.22
C MET A 158 13.73 19.04 3.66
N ASP A 159 13.49 17.91 4.30
CA ASP A 159 13.86 17.70 5.70
C ASP A 159 15.36 17.49 5.86
N ARG A 160 15.93 17.95 6.99
CA ARG A 160 17.30 17.65 7.37
C ARG A 160 17.33 16.52 8.38
N ALA A 161 18.19 15.51 8.16
CA ALA A 161 18.41 14.43 9.11
C ALA A 161 19.28 14.90 10.28
N LYS A 162 19.09 14.28 11.43
CA LYS A 162 19.94 14.53 12.60
C LYS A 162 21.38 14.09 12.29
N VAL A 163 22.35 14.95 12.64
CA VAL A 163 23.77 14.69 12.48
C VAL A 163 24.53 14.97 13.76
N THR A 164 25.40 14.06 14.14
CA THR A 164 26.28 14.18 15.30
C THR A 164 27.67 13.68 14.98
N LEU A 165 28.67 14.05 15.76
CA LEU A 165 30.01 13.45 15.71
C LEU A 165 30.14 12.41 16.82
N ASP A 166 30.67 11.24 16.50
CA ASP A 166 31.03 10.24 17.50
C ASP A 166 32.39 10.56 18.14
N ALA A 167 32.82 9.70 19.06
CA ALA A 167 34.10 9.87 19.78
C ALA A 167 35.32 9.80 18.85
N GLU A 168 35.18 9.17 17.70
CA GLU A 168 36.21 9.03 16.66
C GLU A 168 36.18 10.18 15.64
N GLY A 169 35.31 11.18 15.82
CA GLY A 169 35.13 12.30 14.88
C GLY A 169 34.42 11.93 13.58
N GLN A 170 33.74 10.78 13.53
CA GLN A 170 32.94 10.37 12.38
C GLN A 170 31.55 10.98 12.46
N ILE A 171 30.99 11.31 11.31
CA ILE A 171 29.61 11.80 11.20
C ILE A 171 28.66 10.61 11.36
N VAL A 172 27.80 10.70 12.36
CA VAL A 172 26.68 9.79 12.56
C VAL A 172 25.39 10.48 12.12
N VAL A 173 24.71 9.90 11.16
CA VAL A 173 23.41 10.38 10.65
C VAL A 173 22.30 9.52 11.21
N ASP A 174 21.25 10.15 11.71
CA ASP A 174 20.02 9.47 12.13
C ASP A 174 18.83 9.98 11.30
N THR A 175 18.35 9.15 10.38
CA THR A 175 17.19 9.45 9.54
C THR A 175 15.84 9.21 10.23
N GLY A 176 15.85 8.64 11.43
CA GLY A 176 14.67 8.52 12.29
C GLY A 176 14.27 9.84 12.95
N THR A 177 15.22 10.78 13.04
CA THR A 177 14.99 12.13 13.58
C THR A 177 15.19 13.17 12.48
N LEU A 178 14.11 13.84 12.08
CA LEU A 178 14.11 14.83 11.02
C LEU A 178 13.78 16.23 11.56
N PHE A 179 14.53 17.22 11.07
CA PHE A 179 14.26 18.63 11.28
C PHE A 179 13.46 19.15 10.09
N GLU A 180 12.27 19.64 10.35
CA GLU A 180 11.35 20.12 9.33
C GLU A 180 11.26 21.64 9.35
N TRP A 181 10.91 22.22 8.21
CA TRP A 181 10.52 23.62 8.10
C TRP A 181 9.10 23.73 7.52
N PRO A 182 8.05 23.61 8.36
CA PRO A 182 6.68 23.75 7.90
C PRO A 182 6.37 25.17 7.44
N LYS A 183 5.56 25.31 6.41
CA LYS A 183 5.13 26.61 5.88
C LYS A 183 4.52 27.50 6.97
N GLY A 184 5.01 28.73 7.09
CA GLY A 184 4.53 29.70 8.08
C GLY A 184 5.01 29.47 9.52
N LYS A 185 5.93 28.52 9.75
CA LYS A 185 6.57 28.29 11.04
C LYS A 185 8.06 28.61 10.98
N PRO A 186 8.70 28.89 12.14
CA PRO A 186 10.15 29.06 12.17
C PRO A 186 10.86 27.79 11.72
N THR A 187 12.02 27.95 11.09
CA THR A 187 12.84 26.82 10.68
C THR A 187 13.46 26.11 11.86
N ARG A 188 13.51 24.78 11.80
CA ARG A 188 14.23 23.94 12.75
C ARG A 188 15.65 23.60 12.28
N PHE A 189 16.09 24.12 11.16
CA PHE A 189 17.40 23.82 10.55
C PHE A 189 18.60 24.40 11.33
N ASN A 190 18.33 25.31 12.27
CA ASN A 190 19.35 25.88 13.17
C ASN A 190 19.32 25.26 14.58
N GLU A 191 18.49 24.22 14.80
CA GLU A 191 18.47 23.50 16.07
C GLU A 191 19.76 22.67 16.24
N LYS A 192 20.03 22.33 17.49
CA LYS A 192 21.16 21.43 17.83
C LYS A 192 21.02 20.11 17.05
N ASP A 193 22.11 19.61 16.52
CA ASP A 193 22.20 18.37 15.75
C ASP A 193 21.53 18.41 14.35
N ALA A 194 20.98 19.56 13.93
CA ALA A 194 20.52 19.76 12.55
C ALA A 194 21.68 20.00 11.57
N TYR A 195 22.85 20.36 12.08
CA TYR A 195 24.09 20.57 11.33
C TYR A 195 25.31 20.42 12.24
N ILE A 196 26.47 20.25 11.66
CA ILE A 196 27.79 20.26 12.32
C ILE A 196 28.49 21.55 11.92
N PRO A 197 28.92 22.42 12.84
CA PRO A 197 29.75 23.56 12.51
C PRO A 197 31.14 23.10 12.06
N ILE A 198 31.73 23.78 11.07
CA ILE A 198 33.04 23.46 10.48
C ILE A 198 33.98 24.67 10.64
#